data_ebe2e695794e6eb24498e935ae581aae
#
_entry.id   ebe2e695794e6eb24498e935ae581aae
#
_cell.length_a   1.000
_cell.length_b   1.000
_cell.length_c   1.000
_cell.angle_alpha   90.00
_cell.angle_beta   90.00
_cell.angle_gamma   90.00
#
_symmetry.space_group_name_H-M   'P 1'
#
loop_
_entity.id
_entity.type
_entity.pdbx_description
1 polymer ?
#
loop_
_entity_poly.entity_id
_entity_poly.type
_entity_poly.pdbx_seq_one_letter_code
_entity_poly.pdbx_strand_id
1 'polypeptide(L)'
;NYQAPIRLIKQVAERNCKIRLVQLSSLVALCPHPYLAAYSASKAALQTYCLALQEELRLKGSEMRVCLYILGPVRTAIFPPELQNALGGSQLQMSQEIAARRIIGLLQQGRSYAIVGKRYRLLAWLMKLLPQRWIIRLIGAYLRKGL
;
A
#
# COMPACT_ATOMS: atom_id res chain seq x y z
N ASN A 1 -10.61 -6.70 1.93
CA ASN A 1 -9.29 -6.01 1.81
C ASN A 1 -8.47 -5.95 3.12
N TYR A 2 -9.07 -6.23 4.28
CA TYR A 2 -8.39 -6.18 5.58
C TYR A 2 -8.48 -7.52 6.33
N GLN A 3 -9.66 -8.07 6.55
CA GLN A 3 -9.86 -9.27 7.37
C GLN A 3 -9.18 -10.53 6.81
N ALA A 4 -9.30 -10.78 5.50
CA ALA A 4 -8.71 -11.97 4.89
C ALA A 4 -7.16 -11.98 4.99
N PRO A 5 -6.44 -10.87 4.65
CA PRO A 5 -5.00 -10.79 4.88
C PRO A 5 -4.59 -11.05 6.34
N ILE A 6 -5.31 -10.49 7.32
CA ILE A 6 -4.98 -10.69 8.73
C ILE A 6 -5.20 -12.14 9.17
N ARG A 7 -6.30 -12.76 8.75
CA ARG A 7 -6.55 -14.19 9.05
C ARG A 7 -5.43 -15.07 8.49
N LEU A 8 -5.03 -14.83 7.23
CA LEU A 8 -3.92 -15.55 6.61
C LEU A 8 -2.62 -15.36 7.38
N ILE A 9 -2.28 -14.11 7.75
CA ILE A 9 -1.06 -13.80 8.51
C ILE A 9 -1.06 -14.56 9.85
N LYS A 10 -2.18 -14.56 10.58
CA LYS A 10 -2.29 -15.27 11.86
C LYS A 10 -2.09 -16.77 11.70
N GLN A 11 -2.77 -17.39 10.74
CA GLN A 11 -2.64 -18.84 10.47
C GLN A 11 -1.21 -19.24 10.10
N VAL A 12 -0.51 -18.40 9.33
CA VAL A 12 0.88 -18.64 8.95
C VAL A 12 1.81 -18.44 10.15
N ALA A 13 1.57 -17.41 10.98
CA ALA A 13 2.37 -17.13 12.16
C ALA A 13 2.35 -18.27 13.18
N GLU A 14 1.20 -18.94 13.34
CA GLU A 14 1.04 -20.11 14.23
C GLU A 14 1.91 -21.31 13.82
N ARG A 15 2.27 -21.41 12.54
CA ARG A 15 3.09 -22.53 12.01
C ARG A 15 4.57 -22.41 12.27
N ASN A 16 5.04 -21.29 12.78
CA ASN A 16 6.45 -20.97 13.07
C ASN A 16 7.44 -21.45 11.99
N CYS A 17 7.14 -21.16 10.73
CA CYS A 17 7.93 -21.58 9.59
C CYS A 17 8.73 -20.41 8.99
N LYS A 18 9.86 -20.74 8.35
CA LYS A 18 10.70 -19.75 7.65
C LYS A 18 10.02 -19.29 6.37
N ILE A 19 9.24 -18.23 6.45
CA ILE A 19 8.45 -17.70 5.34
C ILE A 19 8.52 -16.17 5.26
N ARG A 20 8.43 -15.64 4.05
CA ARG A 20 8.23 -14.21 3.79
C ARG A 20 6.83 -13.99 3.23
N LEU A 21 5.97 -13.40 4.03
CA LEU A 21 4.61 -13.08 3.62
C LEU A 21 4.53 -11.63 3.13
N VAL A 22 4.23 -11.45 1.85
CA VAL A 22 4.15 -10.12 1.23
C VAL A 22 2.73 -9.60 1.30
N GLN A 23 2.57 -8.42 1.90
CA GLN A 23 1.32 -7.67 1.91
C GLN A 23 1.42 -6.42 1.04
N LEU A 24 0.41 -6.22 0.20
CA LEU A 24 0.34 -5.06 -0.70
C LEU A 24 -0.66 -4.04 -0.16
N SER A 25 -0.13 -2.88 0.23
CA SER A 25 -0.91 -1.71 0.58
C SER A 25 -0.93 -0.71 -0.58
N SER A 26 -1.44 0.47 -0.35
CA SER A 26 -1.60 1.53 -1.34
C SER A 26 -1.18 2.88 -0.76
N LEU A 27 -0.82 3.83 -1.62
CA LEU A 27 -0.58 5.22 -1.21
C LEU A 27 -1.79 5.86 -0.51
N VAL A 28 -3.01 5.40 -0.80
CA VAL A 28 -4.23 5.87 -0.11
C VAL A 28 -4.23 5.53 1.38
N ALA A 29 -3.40 4.60 1.83
CA ALA A 29 -3.20 4.30 3.24
C ALA A 29 -2.43 5.39 3.99
N LEU A 30 -1.65 6.22 3.27
CA LEU A 30 -0.84 7.30 3.85
C LEU A 30 -1.65 8.59 4.03
N CYS A 31 -2.71 8.76 3.24
CA CYS A 31 -3.59 9.91 3.33
C CYS A 31 -5.00 9.49 2.86
N PRO A 32 -6.05 9.80 3.62
CA PRO A 32 -7.43 9.52 3.21
C PRO A 32 -7.78 10.18 1.87
N HIS A 33 -8.36 9.39 0.97
CA HIS A 33 -8.80 9.88 -0.33
C HIS A 33 -10.32 10.02 -0.33
N PRO A 34 -10.89 11.21 -0.66
CA PRO A 34 -12.30 11.36 -0.95
C PRO A 34 -12.74 10.34 -2.01
N TYR A 35 -14.00 9.90 -1.93
CA TYR A 35 -14.61 8.84 -2.74
C TYR A 35 -14.00 7.43 -2.55
N LEU A 36 -12.89 7.29 -1.80
CA LEU A 36 -12.22 6.03 -1.48
C LEU A 36 -12.09 5.81 0.04
N ALA A 37 -12.97 6.39 0.86
CA ALA A 37 -12.83 6.40 2.32
C ALA A 37 -12.68 4.98 2.92
N ALA A 38 -13.61 4.07 2.59
CA ALA A 38 -13.55 2.68 3.09
C ALA A 38 -12.30 1.92 2.60
N TYR A 39 -11.90 2.14 1.34
CA TYR A 39 -10.69 1.54 0.80
C TYR A 39 -9.44 2.08 1.49
N SER A 40 -9.33 3.41 1.67
CA SER A 40 -8.23 4.06 2.40
C SER A 40 -8.13 3.54 3.83
N ALA A 41 -9.25 3.46 4.55
CA ALA A 41 -9.30 2.94 5.90
C ALA A 41 -8.83 1.48 5.98
N SER A 42 -9.29 0.62 5.05
CA SER A 42 -8.90 -0.79 5.01
C SER A 42 -7.39 -0.97 4.75
N LYS A 43 -6.80 -0.14 3.88
CA LYS A 43 -5.37 -0.20 3.57
C LYS A 43 -4.51 0.42 4.67
N ALA A 44 -5.00 1.45 5.36
CA ALA A 44 -4.34 2.01 6.53
C ALA A 44 -4.33 1.02 7.70
N ALA A 45 -5.45 0.36 7.97
CA ALA A 45 -5.55 -0.68 8.99
C ALA A 45 -4.57 -1.85 8.72
N LEU A 46 -4.51 -2.35 7.46
CA LEU A 46 -3.56 -3.38 7.06
C LEU A 46 -2.11 -2.93 7.25
N GLN A 47 -1.79 -1.70 6.87
CA GLN A 47 -0.45 -1.13 7.04
C GLN A 47 -0.05 -1.07 8.51
N THR A 48 -0.89 -0.50 9.37
CA THR A 48 -0.63 -0.38 10.81
C THR A 48 -0.42 -1.76 11.43
N TYR A 49 -1.29 -2.73 11.11
CA TYR A 49 -1.17 -4.10 11.58
C TYR A 49 0.15 -4.75 11.16
N CYS A 50 0.53 -4.65 9.88
CA CYS A 50 1.77 -5.24 9.37
C CYS A 50 3.02 -4.62 10.02
N LEU A 51 3.05 -3.31 10.21
CA LEU A 51 4.19 -2.62 10.83
C LEU A 51 4.36 -3.03 12.29
N ALA A 52 3.27 -3.10 13.06
CA ALA A 52 3.32 -3.57 14.44
C ALA A 52 3.78 -5.03 14.52
N LEU A 53 3.20 -5.90 13.68
CA LEU A 53 3.55 -7.31 13.67
C LEU A 53 4.99 -7.58 13.23
N GLN A 54 5.55 -6.80 12.30
CA GLN A 54 6.97 -6.90 11.94
C GLN A 54 7.86 -6.78 13.18
N GLU A 55 7.57 -5.82 14.05
CA GLU A 55 8.34 -5.60 15.26
C GLU A 55 8.10 -6.70 16.31
N GLU A 56 6.86 -7.14 16.48
CA GLU A 56 6.53 -8.27 17.36
C GLU A 56 7.27 -9.56 16.97
N LEU A 57 7.30 -9.87 15.67
CA LEU A 57 8.02 -11.04 15.14
C LEU A 57 9.53 -10.92 15.34
N ARG A 58 10.08 -9.71 15.17
CA ARG A 58 11.49 -9.43 15.42
C ARG A 58 11.85 -9.64 16.90
N LEU A 59 11.05 -9.10 17.81
CA LEU A 59 11.24 -9.24 19.25
C LEU A 59 11.14 -10.71 19.73
N LYS A 60 10.28 -11.50 19.09
CA LYS A 60 10.12 -12.93 19.37
C LYS A 60 11.20 -13.82 18.74
N GLY A 61 12.12 -13.25 17.96
CA GLY A 61 13.12 -14.03 17.20
C GLY A 61 12.52 -14.96 16.14
N SER A 62 11.29 -14.65 15.66
CA SER A 62 10.60 -15.50 14.68
C SER A 62 11.34 -15.56 13.36
N GLU A 63 11.35 -16.72 12.71
CA GLU A 63 11.86 -16.88 11.35
C GLU A 63 10.90 -16.36 10.28
N MET A 64 9.62 -16.17 10.63
CA MET A 64 8.64 -15.54 9.76
C MET A 64 8.95 -14.05 9.57
N ARG A 65 8.81 -13.58 8.34
CA ARG A 65 8.92 -12.14 7.99
C ARG A 65 7.67 -11.69 7.26
N VAL A 66 7.07 -10.61 7.75
CA VAL A 66 6.01 -9.89 7.01
C VAL A 66 6.68 -8.78 6.22
N CYS A 67 6.42 -8.71 4.92
CA CYS A 67 6.91 -7.65 4.04
C CYS A 67 5.71 -6.79 3.61
N LEU A 68 5.80 -5.48 3.81
CA LEU A 68 4.74 -4.52 3.46
C LEU A 68 5.21 -3.61 2.33
N TYR A 69 4.57 -3.71 1.17
CA TYR A 69 4.88 -2.85 0.03
C TYR A 69 3.70 -1.95 -0.31
N ILE A 70 3.96 -0.64 -0.36
CA ILE A 70 2.98 0.40 -0.66
C ILE A 70 3.05 0.69 -2.15
N LEU A 71 1.96 0.45 -2.85
CA LEU A 71 1.84 0.68 -4.29
C LEU A 71 1.22 2.06 -4.57
N GLY A 72 1.76 2.74 -5.57
CA GLY A 72 1.02 3.80 -6.25
C GLY A 72 -0.07 3.22 -7.16
N PRO A 73 -0.73 4.04 -7.99
CA PRO A 73 -1.69 3.56 -8.96
C PRO A 73 -1.08 2.51 -9.89
N VAL A 74 -1.73 1.35 -9.97
CA VAL A 74 -1.39 0.26 -10.89
C VAL A 74 -2.58 0.05 -11.81
N ARG A 75 -2.31 -0.20 -13.10
CA ARG A 75 -3.32 -0.45 -14.12
C ARG A 75 -4.00 -1.79 -13.85
N THR A 76 -5.17 -1.74 -13.20
CA THR A 76 -5.97 -2.92 -12.82
C THR A 76 -7.45 -2.57 -12.92
N ALA A 77 -8.31 -3.56 -13.03
CA ALA A 77 -9.77 -3.39 -13.05
C ALA A 77 -10.40 -3.28 -11.63
N ILE A 78 -9.62 -2.81 -10.64
CA ILE A 78 -10.09 -2.71 -9.24
C ILE A 78 -11.15 -1.61 -9.05
N PHE A 79 -11.07 -0.54 -9.84
CA PHE A 79 -11.99 0.59 -9.78
C PHE A 79 -12.74 0.74 -11.10
N PRO A 80 -13.95 1.34 -11.07
CA PRO A 80 -14.67 1.73 -12.28
C PRO A 80 -13.82 2.64 -13.17
N PRO A 81 -14.02 2.62 -14.51
CA PRO A 81 -13.21 3.41 -15.45
C PRO A 81 -13.18 4.91 -15.14
N GLU A 82 -14.30 5.49 -14.70
CA GLU A 82 -14.42 6.90 -14.34
C GLU A 82 -13.47 7.26 -13.21
N LEU A 83 -13.46 6.44 -12.16
CA LEU A 83 -12.58 6.64 -11.00
C LEU A 83 -11.11 6.37 -11.35
N GLN A 84 -10.84 5.40 -12.23
CA GLN A 84 -9.49 5.16 -12.73
C GLN A 84 -8.93 6.37 -13.49
N ASN A 85 -9.75 7.00 -14.34
CA ASN A 85 -9.39 8.21 -15.06
C ASN A 85 -9.16 9.38 -14.10
N ALA A 86 -10.05 9.57 -13.13
CA ALA A 86 -9.92 10.60 -12.10
C ALA A 86 -8.66 10.41 -11.21
N LEU A 87 -8.20 9.19 -11.01
CA LEU A 87 -6.96 8.88 -10.27
C LEU A 87 -5.66 9.11 -11.09
N GLY A 88 -5.74 9.78 -12.23
CA GLY A 88 -4.58 10.20 -13.03
C GLY A 88 -4.37 9.46 -14.33
N GLY A 89 -5.37 8.73 -14.81
CA GLY A 89 -5.35 8.05 -16.10
C GLY A 89 -4.17 7.09 -16.28
N SER A 90 -3.94 6.67 -17.52
CA SER A 90 -2.89 5.69 -17.84
C SER A 90 -1.45 6.20 -17.63
N GLN A 91 -1.22 7.51 -17.68
CA GLN A 91 0.12 8.10 -17.59
C GLN A 91 0.72 8.05 -16.18
N LEU A 92 -0.11 8.13 -15.14
CA LEU A 92 0.34 8.04 -13.75
C LEU A 92 0.32 6.61 -13.21
N GLN A 93 -0.30 5.68 -13.93
CA GLN A 93 -0.39 4.29 -13.50
C GLN A 93 0.84 3.49 -13.92
N MET A 94 1.26 2.58 -13.06
CA MET A 94 2.30 1.59 -13.35
C MET A 94 1.65 0.35 -13.99
N SER A 95 2.31 -0.29 -14.96
CA SER A 95 1.80 -1.59 -15.44
C SER A 95 1.95 -2.67 -14.36
N GLN A 96 1.15 -3.73 -14.46
CA GLN A 96 1.19 -4.85 -13.51
C GLN A 96 2.55 -5.54 -13.52
N GLU A 97 3.15 -5.71 -14.71
CA GLU A 97 4.46 -6.35 -14.89
C GLU A 97 5.58 -5.53 -14.24
N ILE A 98 5.55 -4.20 -14.41
CA ILE A 98 6.53 -3.31 -13.77
C ILE A 98 6.36 -3.34 -12.25
N ALA A 99 5.12 -3.34 -11.76
CA ALA A 99 4.84 -3.45 -10.34
C ALA A 99 5.38 -4.77 -9.77
N ALA A 100 5.08 -5.90 -10.42
CA ALA A 100 5.53 -7.23 -10.02
C ALA A 100 7.06 -7.34 -10.01
N ARG A 101 7.74 -6.91 -11.08
CA ARG A 101 9.22 -6.92 -11.14
C ARG A 101 9.84 -6.11 -10.01
N ARG A 102 9.30 -4.94 -9.68
CA ARG A 102 9.81 -4.11 -8.58
C ARG A 102 9.57 -4.74 -7.23
N ILE A 103 8.41 -5.37 -7.01
CA ILE A 103 8.10 -6.10 -5.78
C ILE A 103 9.08 -7.25 -5.57
N ILE A 104 9.30 -8.07 -6.61
CA ILE A 104 10.25 -9.18 -6.57
C ILE A 104 11.66 -8.68 -6.27
N GLY A 105 12.11 -7.61 -6.94
CA GLY A 105 13.42 -7.03 -6.68
C GLY A 105 13.60 -6.52 -5.24
N LEU A 106 12.56 -5.92 -4.65
CA LEU A 106 12.59 -5.50 -3.25
C LEU A 106 12.64 -6.69 -2.29
N LEU A 107 11.91 -7.75 -2.61
CA LEU A 107 11.90 -8.99 -1.84
C LEU A 107 13.27 -9.69 -1.88
N GLN A 108 13.91 -9.75 -3.05
CA GLN A 108 15.28 -10.28 -3.23
C GLN A 108 16.31 -9.47 -2.46
N GLN A 109 16.16 -8.14 -2.37
CA GLN A 109 17.00 -7.26 -1.56
C GLN A 109 16.74 -7.38 -0.04
N GLY A 110 15.84 -8.25 0.40
CA GLY A 110 15.51 -8.43 1.81
C GLY A 110 14.73 -7.26 2.44
N ARG A 111 14.16 -6.37 1.64
CA ARG A 111 13.39 -5.24 2.16
C ARG A 111 12.09 -5.72 2.77
N SER A 112 11.85 -5.39 4.05
CA SER A 112 10.59 -5.67 4.74
C SER A 112 9.54 -4.57 4.55
N TYR A 113 9.95 -3.35 4.15
CA TYR A 113 9.07 -2.22 3.89
C TYR A 113 9.58 -1.40 2.71
N ALA A 114 8.70 -1.07 1.78
CA ALA A 114 9.04 -0.13 0.70
C ALA A 114 7.81 0.52 0.07
N ILE A 115 7.99 1.74 -0.44
CA ILE A 115 7.07 2.37 -1.40
C ILE A 115 7.58 2.07 -2.80
N VAL A 116 6.75 1.41 -3.62
CA VAL A 116 7.15 0.87 -4.92
C VAL A 116 7.14 1.96 -5.98
N GLY A 117 8.34 2.36 -6.44
CA GLY A 117 8.58 3.38 -7.46
C GLY A 117 9.07 4.72 -6.91
N LYS A 118 10.12 5.27 -7.57
CA LYS A 118 10.82 6.49 -7.11
C LYS A 118 9.88 7.69 -6.99
N ARG A 119 9.03 7.93 -7.99
CA ARG A 119 8.07 9.05 -8.00
C ARG A 119 7.04 8.95 -6.85
N TYR A 120 6.60 7.75 -6.50
CA TYR A 120 5.66 7.56 -5.41
C TYR A 120 6.31 7.72 -4.03
N ARG A 121 7.62 7.39 -3.91
CA ARG A 121 8.39 7.69 -2.70
C ARG A 121 8.51 9.20 -2.47
N LEU A 122 8.81 9.95 -3.55
CA LEU A 122 8.85 11.41 -3.48
C LEU A 122 7.48 11.98 -3.11
N LEU A 123 6.41 11.51 -3.75
CA LEU A 123 5.04 11.95 -3.42
C LEU A 123 4.69 11.66 -1.96
N ALA A 124 4.96 10.46 -1.47
CA ALA A 124 4.71 10.10 -0.08
C ALA A 124 5.53 10.94 0.92
N TRP A 125 6.75 11.32 0.54
CA TRP A 125 7.58 12.21 1.32
C TRP A 125 6.99 13.63 1.36
N LEU A 126 6.59 14.18 0.23
CA LEU A 126 5.91 15.49 0.16
C LEU A 126 4.61 15.52 0.97
N MET A 127 3.83 14.43 0.92
CA MET A 127 2.60 14.31 1.71
C MET A 127 2.85 14.37 3.22
N LYS A 128 4.04 14.00 3.71
CA LYS A 128 4.39 14.12 5.13
C LYS A 128 4.71 15.55 5.57
N LEU A 129 5.08 16.42 4.63
CA LEU A 129 5.45 17.81 4.93
C LEU A 129 4.24 18.75 5.02
N LEU A 130 3.09 18.35 4.47
CA LEU A 130 1.90 19.17 4.42
C LEU A 130 0.87 18.72 5.47
N PRO A 131 0.11 19.64 6.07
CA PRO A 131 -1.02 19.26 6.92
C PRO A 131 -2.01 18.37 6.15
N GLN A 132 -2.38 17.24 6.76
CA GLN A 132 -3.23 16.23 6.12
C GLN A 132 -4.54 16.80 5.55
N ARG A 133 -5.15 17.79 6.25
CA ARG A 133 -6.38 18.45 5.79
C ARG A 133 -6.22 19.15 4.45
N TRP A 134 -5.05 19.72 4.18
CA TRP A 134 -4.77 20.40 2.91
C TRP A 134 -4.64 19.39 1.77
N ILE A 135 -3.93 18.29 2.03
CA ILE A 135 -3.78 17.20 1.05
C ILE A 135 -5.13 16.62 0.68
N ILE A 136 -6.00 16.34 1.67
CA ILE A 136 -7.35 15.81 1.43
C ILE A 136 -8.18 16.78 0.57
N ARG A 137 -8.10 18.09 0.85
CA ARG A 137 -8.82 19.13 0.05
C ARG A 137 -8.30 19.18 -1.38
N LEU A 138 -6.97 19.12 -1.58
CA LEU A 138 -6.35 19.13 -2.91
C LEU A 138 -6.74 17.87 -3.71
N ILE A 139 -6.69 16.70 -3.08
CA ILE A 139 -7.12 15.44 -3.71
C ILE A 139 -8.61 15.50 -4.04
N GLY A 140 -9.45 15.98 -3.13
CA GLY A 140 -10.89 16.12 -3.36
C GLY A 140 -11.22 17.07 -4.52
N ALA A 141 -10.54 18.22 -4.58
CA ALA A 141 -10.69 19.17 -5.69
C ALA A 141 -10.24 18.59 -7.04
N TYR A 142 -9.16 17.81 -7.03
CA TYR A 142 -8.65 17.13 -8.22
C TYR A 142 -9.62 16.05 -8.71
N LEU A 143 -10.07 15.16 -7.82
CA LEU A 143 -11.00 14.08 -8.16
C LEU A 143 -12.36 14.58 -8.64
N ARG A 144 -12.86 15.68 -8.07
CA ARG A 144 -14.13 16.31 -8.51
C ARG A 144 -14.11 16.77 -9.97
N LYS A 145 -12.94 17.09 -10.52
CA LYS A 145 -12.82 17.50 -11.93
C LYS A 145 -12.85 16.33 -12.90
N GLY A 146 -12.60 15.12 -12.42
CA GLY A 146 -12.54 13.91 -13.24
C GLY A 146 -13.72 12.95 -13.07
N LEU A 147 -14.63 13.26 -12.12
CA LEU A 147 -15.91 12.59 -11.89
C LEU A 147 -17.06 13.47 -12.41
#